data_c1725a45a0243be5b408da348353075e
#
_entry.id   c1725a45a0243be5b408da348353075e
#
_cell.length_a   1.000
_cell.length_b   1.000
_cell.length_c   1.000
_cell.angle_alpha   90.00
_cell.angle_beta   90.00
_cell.angle_gamma   90.00
#
_symmetry.space_group_name_H-M   'P 1'
#
loop_
_entity.id
_entity.type
_entity.pdbx_description
1 polymer ?
#
loop_
_entity_poly.entity_id
_entity_poly.type
_entity_poly.pdbx_seq_one_letter_code
_entity_poly.pdbx_strand_id
1 'polypeptide(L)'
;MTKMDNKTATIRLDDENYEFPVIVGTEGEKALDTRTLRGKSGYVTFDEGYGNTGSCLSEISFIDGENGILRHRGYPIEQLAEHSSFLETAHLVMYGELPKQATLDSFCALVSSSASIHTSMNHHYDGFESNAHPMAILSSMLNSLGSYYPEMSSNNRQQDLSHFDETAALLISKVRTIAAMTYRMKMGLPFVLPNNQLSYTGDFLHMMFSESYLNLEDQSGASEALDLFLLLHADHEQNCSTSTVRMVASGGANLFAS
;
A
#
# COMPACT_ATOMS: atom_id res chain seq x y z
N MET A 1 -17.83 8.00 10.19
CA MET A 1 -18.59 9.11 9.52
C MET A 1 -18.09 10.43 10.08
N THR A 2 -17.28 11.15 9.29
CA THR A 2 -16.82 12.50 9.64
C THR A 2 -18.05 13.40 9.74
N LYS A 3 -18.38 13.88 10.94
CA LYS A 3 -19.41 14.90 11.09
C LYS A 3 -18.86 16.20 10.52
N MET A 4 -19.43 16.70 9.43
CA MET A 4 -19.30 18.11 9.08
C MET A 4 -20.04 18.89 10.17
N ASP A 5 -19.34 19.24 11.25
CA ASP A 5 -19.81 20.28 12.16
C ASP A 5 -19.89 21.56 11.33
N ASN A 6 -21.01 22.29 11.44
CA ASN A 6 -21.22 23.58 10.77
C ASN A 6 -20.28 24.68 11.32
N LYS A 7 -19.03 24.34 11.62
CA LYS A 7 -18.01 25.28 12.09
C LYS A 7 -17.34 25.95 10.91
N THR A 8 -17.27 27.25 10.95
CA THR A 8 -16.49 28.06 10.02
C THR A 8 -15.34 28.74 10.74
N ALA A 9 -14.28 29.00 10.02
CA ALA A 9 -13.20 29.87 10.46
C ALA A 9 -13.10 31.04 9.50
N THR A 10 -12.78 32.20 10.04
CA THR A 10 -12.64 33.44 9.27
C THR A 10 -11.16 33.73 9.01
N ILE A 11 -10.81 33.91 7.76
CA ILE A 11 -9.48 34.41 7.36
C ILE A 11 -9.67 35.84 6.86
N ARG A 12 -8.90 36.76 7.41
CA ARG A 12 -8.83 38.13 6.90
C ARG A 12 -7.67 38.22 5.90
N LEU A 13 -8.01 38.62 4.68
CA LEU A 13 -7.05 38.87 3.61
C LEU A 13 -7.25 40.32 3.15
N ASP A 14 -6.18 41.10 3.21
CA ASP A 14 -6.26 42.57 3.07
C ASP A 14 -7.28 43.16 4.06
N ASP A 15 -8.32 43.80 3.57
CA ASP A 15 -9.39 44.39 4.38
C ASP A 15 -10.70 43.58 4.38
N GLU A 16 -10.72 42.41 3.76
CA GLU A 16 -11.91 41.55 3.64
C GLU A 16 -11.82 40.29 4.51
N ASN A 17 -12.97 39.87 5.02
CA ASN A 17 -13.10 38.65 5.79
C ASN A 17 -13.74 37.56 4.93
N TYR A 18 -13.10 36.38 4.93
CA TYR A 18 -13.58 35.20 4.19
C TYR A 18 -13.85 34.04 5.16
N GLU A 19 -15.03 33.46 5.05
CA GLU A 19 -15.41 32.29 5.84
C GLU A 19 -15.16 31.01 5.06
N PHE A 20 -14.52 30.03 5.75
CA PHE A 20 -14.22 28.70 5.23
C PHE A 20 -14.74 27.63 6.19
N PRO A 21 -15.29 26.53 5.66
CA PRO A 21 -15.67 25.38 6.48
C PRO A 21 -14.47 24.80 7.23
N VAL A 22 -14.72 24.34 8.44
CA VAL A 22 -13.75 23.57 9.22
C VAL A 22 -14.12 22.11 9.17
N ILE A 23 -13.19 21.28 8.73
CA ILE A 23 -13.28 19.82 8.79
C ILE A 23 -12.66 19.39 10.11
N VAL A 24 -13.39 18.56 10.87
CA VAL A 24 -12.88 18.02 12.13
C VAL A 24 -12.77 16.51 11.99
N GLY A 25 -11.56 15.98 12.18
CA GLY A 25 -11.29 14.55 12.22
C GLY A 25 -11.86 13.88 13.45
N THR A 26 -11.93 12.57 13.45
CA THR A 26 -12.46 11.76 14.59
C THR A 26 -11.60 11.88 15.83
N GLU A 27 -10.33 12.14 15.70
CA GLU A 27 -9.37 12.34 16.81
C GLU A 27 -9.21 13.84 17.19
N GLY A 28 -10.05 14.71 16.59
CA GLY A 28 -10.11 16.15 16.96
C GLY A 28 -9.20 17.07 16.13
N GLU A 29 -8.47 16.56 15.16
CA GLU A 29 -7.70 17.36 14.21
C GLU A 29 -8.60 18.29 13.40
N LYS A 30 -8.14 19.48 13.12
CA LYS A 30 -8.91 20.51 12.42
C LYS A 30 -8.20 20.95 11.15
N ALA A 31 -8.94 20.92 10.05
CA ALA A 31 -8.47 21.44 8.77
C ALA A 31 -9.41 22.53 8.23
N LEU A 32 -8.86 23.52 7.57
CA LEU A 32 -9.61 24.51 6.81
C LEU A 32 -9.88 23.98 5.39
N ASP A 33 -11.13 23.99 4.97
CA ASP A 33 -11.49 23.67 3.60
C ASP A 33 -11.19 24.88 2.69
N THR A 34 -10.03 24.89 2.10
CA THR A 34 -9.54 25.99 1.25
C THR A 34 -9.91 25.85 -0.23
N ARG A 35 -10.72 24.86 -0.62
CA ARG A 35 -11.08 24.61 -2.04
C ARG A 35 -11.69 25.83 -2.75
N THR A 36 -12.38 26.71 -2.02
CA THR A 36 -13.00 27.91 -2.57
C THR A 36 -12.17 29.18 -2.40
N LEU A 37 -10.99 29.11 -1.76
CA LEU A 37 -10.15 30.26 -1.43
C LEU A 37 -9.85 31.11 -2.66
N ARG A 38 -9.30 30.48 -3.71
CA ARG A 38 -8.92 31.20 -4.94
C ARG A 38 -10.12 31.88 -5.62
N GLY A 39 -11.24 31.19 -5.69
CA GLY A 39 -12.44 31.72 -6.34
C GLY A 39 -13.06 32.91 -5.61
N LYS A 40 -12.93 32.94 -4.26
CA LYS A 40 -13.49 34.02 -3.43
C LYS A 40 -12.55 35.21 -3.30
N SER A 41 -11.24 34.98 -3.15
CA SER A 41 -10.27 36.00 -2.74
C SER A 41 -9.16 36.27 -3.77
N GLY A 42 -8.97 35.37 -4.75
CA GLY A 42 -7.82 35.39 -5.65
C GLY A 42 -6.53 34.81 -5.05
N TYR A 43 -6.49 34.56 -3.73
CA TYR A 43 -5.34 33.99 -3.04
C TYR A 43 -5.26 32.47 -3.24
N VAL A 44 -4.05 31.91 -3.18
CA VAL A 44 -3.76 30.48 -3.09
C VAL A 44 -2.94 30.20 -1.82
N THR A 45 -3.00 28.99 -1.33
CA THR A 45 -2.08 28.51 -0.28
C THR A 45 -0.72 28.21 -0.89
N PHE A 46 0.33 28.49 -0.13
CA PHE A 46 1.70 28.10 -0.48
C PHE A 46 2.28 27.26 0.67
N ASP A 47 2.58 26.01 0.35
CA ASP A 47 3.16 25.03 1.29
C ASP A 47 4.03 24.08 0.47
N GLU A 48 5.31 24.39 0.37
CA GLU A 48 6.27 23.81 -0.56
C GLU A 48 6.44 22.29 -0.37
N GLY A 49 6.36 21.82 0.86
CA GLY A 49 6.52 20.40 1.22
C GLY A 49 5.23 19.69 1.61
N TYR A 50 4.08 20.34 1.44
CA TYR A 50 2.79 19.85 1.92
C TYR A 50 2.75 19.52 3.42
N GLY A 51 3.69 20.06 4.21
CA GLY A 51 3.84 19.78 5.64
C GLY A 51 2.69 20.28 6.51
N ASN A 52 1.88 21.21 5.99
CA ASN A 52 0.69 21.75 6.65
C ASN A 52 -0.55 21.68 5.75
N THR A 53 -0.60 20.68 4.87
CA THR A 53 -1.70 20.55 3.90
C THR A 53 -2.39 19.21 4.06
N GLY A 54 -3.62 19.21 4.52
CA GLY A 54 -4.52 18.06 4.47
C GLY A 54 -4.91 17.76 3.03
N SER A 55 -4.33 16.73 2.41
CA SER A 55 -4.54 16.41 1.00
C SER A 55 -5.83 15.64 0.73
N CYS A 56 -6.36 14.94 1.71
CA CYS A 56 -7.64 14.22 1.65
C CYS A 56 -8.16 13.85 3.03
N LEU A 57 -9.40 13.41 3.07
CA LEU A 57 -9.95 12.65 4.20
C LEU A 57 -9.56 11.17 4.02
N SER A 58 -9.01 10.58 5.07
CA SER A 58 -8.70 9.16 5.13
C SER A 58 -9.37 8.54 6.36
N GLU A 59 -9.85 7.31 6.21
CA GLU A 59 -10.39 6.50 7.31
C GLU A 59 -9.47 5.30 7.61
N ILE A 60 -8.25 5.29 7.04
CA ILE A 60 -7.37 4.12 7.08
C ILE A 60 -6.50 4.14 8.32
N SER A 61 -5.61 5.10 8.44
CA SER A 61 -4.64 5.15 9.53
C SER A 61 -4.70 6.46 10.29
N PHE A 62 -4.47 6.35 11.58
CA PHE A 62 -4.21 7.47 12.47
C PHE A 62 -2.84 7.28 13.12
N ILE A 63 -2.00 8.30 13.05
CA ILE A 63 -0.66 8.32 13.63
C ILE A 63 -0.52 9.56 14.52
N ASP A 64 -0.13 9.34 15.76
CA ASP A 64 0.34 10.38 16.68
C ASP A 64 1.76 10.01 17.11
N GLY A 65 2.74 10.56 16.39
CA GLY A 65 4.15 10.27 16.63
C GLY A 65 4.66 10.78 17.97
N GLU A 66 4.05 11.84 18.54
CA GLU A 66 4.45 12.39 19.84
C GLU A 66 4.04 11.45 20.99
N ASN A 67 2.88 10.85 20.89
CA ASN A 67 2.36 9.91 21.89
C ASN A 67 2.61 8.44 21.56
N GLY A 68 3.22 8.14 20.39
CA GLY A 68 3.52 6.79 19.96
C GLY A 68 2.26 5.97 19.64
N ILE A 69 1.23 6.58 19.08
CA ILE A 69 -0.04 5.94 18.75
C ILE A 69 -0.13 5.67 17.26
N LEU A 70 -0.40 4.41 16.90
CA LEU A 70 -0.75 4.00 15.54
C LEU A 70 -2.04 3.18 15.59
N ARG A 71 -2.98 3.49 14.70
CA ARG A 71 -4.23 2.72 14.53
C ARG A 71 -4.51 2.52 13.04
N HIS A 72 -4.94 1.32 12.68
CA HIS A 72 -5.50 1.03 11.36
C HIS A 72 -7.00 0.78 11.48
N ARG A 73 -7.81 1.58 10.78
CA ARG A 73 -9.28 1.50 10.84
C ARG A 73 -9.84 1.54 12.27
N GLY A 74 -9.14 2.23 13.18
CA GLY A 74 -9.47 2.36 14.58
C GLY A 74 -8.91 1.27 15.50
N TYR A 75 -8.34 0.19 14.97
CA TYR A 75 -7.69 -0.86 15.76
C TYR A 75 -6.27 -0.41 16.16
N PRO A 76 -5.92 -0.44 17.45
CA PRO A 76 -4.56 -0.18 17.91
C PRO A 76 -3.57 -1.18 17.30
N ILE A 77 -2.38 -0.67 16.92
CA ILE A 77 -1.36 -1.52 16.28
C ILE A 77 -0.91 -2.67 17.18
N GLU A 78 -0.90 -2.48 18.49
CA GLU A 78 -0.55 -3.50 19.48
C GLU A 78 -1.52 -4.69 19.41
N GLN A 79 -2.83 -4.43 19.27
CA GLN A 79 -3.83 -5.48 19.14
C GLN A 79 -3.70 -6.25 17.85
N LEU A 80 -3.41 -5.54 16.75
CA LEU A 80 -3.18 -6.19 15.46
C LEU A 80 -1.90 -7.04 15.51
N ALA A 81 -0.83 -6.54 16.12
CA ALA A 81 0.43 -7.26 16.26
C ALA A 81 0.30 -8.56 17.10
N GLU A 82 -0.58 -8.57 18.11
CA GLU A 82 -0.78 -9.73 18.97
C GLU A 82 -1.76 -10.77 18.39
N HIS A 83 -2.72 -10.33 17.55
CA HIS A 83 -3.89 -11.16 17.22
C HIS A 83 -4.16 -11.31 15.72
N SER A 84 -3.44 -10.58 14.86
CA SER A 84 -3.65 -10.59 13.42
C SER A 84 -2.39 -11.00 12.66
N SER A 85 -2.55 -11.31 11.38
CA SER A 85 -1.47 -11.51 10.42
C SER A 85 -1.34 -10.32 9.48
N PHE A 86 -0.25 -10.28 8.71
CA PHE A 86 -0.06 -9.26 7.66
C PHE A 86 -1.22 -9.27 6.65
N LEU A 87 -1.63 -10.43 6.15
CA LEU A 87 -2.71 -10.50 5.16
C LEU A 87 -4.08 -10.11 5.74
N GLU A 88 -4.35 -10.43 7.00
CA GLU A 88 -5.57 -9.99 7.68
C GLU A 88 -5.57 -8.47 7.86
N THR A 89 -4.43 -7.89 8.25
CA THR A 89 -4.26 -6.43 8.36
C THR A 89 -4.33 -5.75 6.99
N ALA A 90 -3.75 -6.34 5.94
CA ALA A 90 -3.91 -5.85 4.57
C ALA A 90 -5.38 -5.81 4.14
N HIS A 91 -6.16 -6.85 4.47
CA HIS A 91 -7.60 -6.86 4.23
C HIS A 91 -8.31 -5.75 5.02
N LEU A 92 -7.99 -5.58 6.32
CA LEU A 92 -8.55 -4.51 7.13
C LEU A 92 -8.28 -3.13 6.52
N VAL A 93 -7.05 -2.85 6.10
CA VAL A 93 -6.66 -1.57 5.49
C VAL A 93 -7.46 -1.32 4.20
N MET A 94 -7.59 -2.31 3.33
CA MET A 94 -8.27 -2.19 2.04
C MET A 94 -9.79 -2.07 2.18
N TYR A 95 -10.41 -2.90 3.02
CA TYR A 95 -11.87 -3.05 3.05
C TYR A 95 -12.55 -2.40 4.25
N GLY A 96 -11.80 -1.99 5.28
CA GLY A 96 -12.31 -1.21 6.41
C GLY A 96 -12.74 -2.03 7.63
N GLU A 97 -12.78 -3.35 7.54
CA GLU A 97 -13.12 -4.24 8.63
C GLU A 97 -12.25 -5.51 8.62
N LEU A 98 -12.07 -6.10 9.80
CA LEU A 98 -11.40 -7.40 9.91
C LEU A 98 -12.25 -8.48 9.22
N PRO A 99 -11.63 -9.35 8.42
CA PRO A 99 -12.35 -10.38 7.70
C PRO A 99 -12.88 -11.47 8.65
N LYS A 100 -14.01 -12.06 8.30
CA LYS A 100 -14.40 -13.35 8.89
C LYS A 100 -13.47 -14.44 8.34
N GLN A 101 -13.32 -15.55 9.09
CA GLN A 101 -12.39 -16.63 8.70
C GLN A 101 -12.55 -17.08 7.24
N ALA A 102 -13.78 -17.33 6.79
CA ALA A 102 -14.00 -17.74 5.40
C ALA A 102 -13.58 -16.69 4.35
N THR A 103 -13.72 -15.41 4.69
CA THR A 103 -13.26 -14.30 3.82
C THR A 103 -11.74 -14.23 3.80
N LEU A 104 -11.11 -14.37 4.97
CA LEU A 104 -9.65 -14.41 5.09
C LEU A 104 -9.07 -15.59 4.31
N ASP A 105 -9.65 -16.78 4.48
CA ASP A 105 -9.22 -17.98 3.76
C ASP A 105 -9.30 -17.80 2.24
N SER A 106 -10.38 -17.18 1.75
CA SER A 106 -10.55 -16.86 0.33
C SER A 106 -9.53 -15.84 -0.17
N PHE A 107 -9.27 -14.80 0.62
CA PHE A 107 -8.27 -13.79 0.29
C PHE A 107 -6.85 -14.36 0.27
N CYS A 108 -6.49 -15.15 1.29
CA CYS A 108 -5.21 -15.86 1.34
C CYS A 108 -5.02 -16.82 0.15
N ALA A 109 -6.07 -17.56 -0.22
CA ALA A 109 -6.04 -18.45 -1.37
C ALA A 109 -5.83 -17.69 -2.69
N LEU A 110 -6.50 -16.53 -2.86
CA LEU A 110 -6.33 -15.65 -4.02
C LEU A 110 -4.90 -15.12 -4.12
N VAL A 111 -4.34 -14.62 -3.02
CA VAL A 111 -2.95 -14.14 -2.94
C VAL A 111 -1.97 -15.29 -3.27
N SER A 112 -2.15 -16.47 -2.66
CA SER A 112 -1.26 -17.62 -2.89
C SER A 112 -1.31 -18.11 -4.33
N SER A 113 -2.50 -18.23 -4.93
CA SER A 113 -2.65 -18.66 -6.33
C SER A 113 -2.07 -17.67 -7.33
N SER A 114 -1.91 -16.42 -6.96
CA SER A 114 -1.36 -15.34 -7.79
C SER A 114 0.17 -15.21 -7.71
N ALA A 115 0.87 -16.10 -6.98
CA ALA A 115 2.29 -15.93 -6.66
C ALA A 115 3.23 -16.04 -7.88
N SER A 116 2.95 -16.94 -8.82
CA SER A 116 3.83 -17.17 -9.97
C SER A 116 3.79 -15.99 -10.96
N ILE A 117 4.95 -15.53 -11.43
CA ILE A 117 5.03 -14.60 -12.55
C ILE A 117 5.07 -15.34 -13.89
N HIS A 118 4.70 -14.64 -14.97
CA HIS A 118 4.79 -15.22 -16.31
C HIS A 118 6.25 -15.53 -16.67
N THR A 119 6.51 -16.70 -17.26
CA THR A 119 7.88 -17.15 -17.56
C THR A 119 8.67 -16.19 -18.45
N SER A 120 8.01 -15.50 -19.37
CA SER A 120 8.66 -14.48 -20.20
C SER A 120 9.18 -13.28 -19.41
N MET A 121 8.65 -13.02 -18.21
CA MET A 121 9.16 -11.97 -17.35
C MET A 121 10.55 -12.27 -16.78
N ASN A 122 10.97 -13.53 -16.77
CA ASN A 122 12.33 -13.90 -16.36
C ASN A 122 13.39 -13.21 -17.24
N HIS A 123 13.08 -13.03 -18.53
CA HIS A 123 13.99 -12.35 -19.46
C HIS A 123 14.16 -10.85 -19.19
N HIS A 124 13.24 -10.22 -18.46
CA HIS A 124 13.43 -8.84 -18.05
C HIS A 124 14.62 -8.68 -17.10
N TYR A 125 14.91 -9.72 -16.30
CA TYR A 125 16.06 -9.71 -15.39
C TYR A 125 17.39 -9.70 -16.13
N ASP A 126 17.47 -10.26 -17.34
CA ASP A 126 18.67 -10.29 -18.18
C ASP A 126 19.12 -8.87 -18.61
N GLY A 127 18.19 -7.91 -18.59
CA GLY A 127 18.44 -6.50 -18.93
C GLY A 127 18.92 -5.62 -17.78
N PHE A 128 18.92 -6.12 -16.54
CA PHE A 128 19.37 -5.33 -15.39
C PHE A 128 20.86 -5.60 -15.09
N GLU A 129 21.58 -4.53 -14.82
CA GLU A 129 22.95 -4.65 -14.30
C GLU A 129 22.95 -5.28 -12.89
N SER A 130 23.99 -6.07 -12.58
CA SER A 130 24.10 -6.76 -11.29
C SER A 130 24.14 -5.83 -10.06
N ASN A 131 24.58 -4.58 -10.26
CA ASN A 131 24.62 -3.52 -9.27
C ASN A 131 23.35 -2.65 -9.23
N ALA A 132 22.38 -2.88 -10.11
CA ALA A 132 21.13 -2.10 -10.14
C ALA A 132 20.44 -2.09 -8.76
N HIS A 133 19.87 -0.94 -8.41
CA HIS A 133 19.17 -0.80 -7.13
C HIS A 133 17.91 -1.69 -7.11
N PRO A 134 17.66 -2.49 -6.06
CA PRO A 134 16.54 -3.43 -6.02
C PRO A 134 15.16 -2.76 -6.24
N MET A 135 15.00 -1.53 -5.76
CA MET A 135 13.75 -0.79 -5.95
C MET A 135 13.52 -0.37 -7.40
N ALA A 136 14.58 -0.09 -8.17
CA ALA A 136 14.45 0.20 -9.59
C ALA A 136 14.01 -1.04 -10.37
N ILE A 137 14.55 -2.21 -10.02
CA ILE A 137 14.14 -3.50 -10.58
C ILE A 137 12.67 -3.78 -10.22
N LEU A 138 12.30 -3.66 -8.93
CA LEU A 138 10.95 -3.91 -8.46
C LEU A 138 9.93 -3.03 -9.18
N SER A 139 10.18 -1.72 -9.25
CA SER A 139 9.30 -0.75 -9.95
C SER A 139 9.14 -1.10 -11.44
N SER A 140 10.23 -1.40 -12.13
CA SER A 140 10.19 -1.78 -13.55
C SER A 140 9.41 -3.07 -13.78
N MET A 141 9.63 -4.07 -12.94
CA MET A 141 8.94 -5.36 -13.03
C MET A 141 7.45 -5.24 -12.73
N LEU A 142 7.07 -4.45 -11.72
CA LEU A 142 5.65 -4.21 -11.39
C LEU A 142 4.92 -3.48 -12.51
N ASN A 143 5.53 -2.44 -13.06
CA ASN A 143 4.93 -1.73 -14.20
C ASN A 143 4.77 -2.65 -15.41
N SER A 144 5.74 -3.53 -15.67
CA SER A 144 5.68 -4.50 -16.77
C SER A 144 4.57 -5.52 -16.62
N LEU A 145 4.10 -5.81 -15.38
CA LEU A 145 3.00 -6.76 -15.14
C LEU A 145 1.73 -6.40 -15.92
N GLY A 146 1.42 -5.10 -16.06
CA GLY A 146 0.23 -4.64 -16.77
C GLY A 146 0.13 -5.17 -18.20
N SER A 147 1.27 -5.44 -18.87
CA SER A 147 1.29 -6.02 -20.21
C SER A 147 0.89 -7.50 -20.27
N TYR A 148 0.92 -8.20 -19.15
CA TYR A 148 0.55 -9.61 -19.01
C TYR A 148 -0.90 -9.79 -18.51
N TYR A 149 -1.54 -8.71 -18.08
CA TYR A 149 -2.90 -8.69 -17.54
C TYR A 149 -3.73 -7.56 -18.18
N PRO A 150 -3.94 -7.62 -19.52
CA PRO A 150 -4.59 -6.52 -20.25
C PRO A 150 -6.03 -6.25 -19.79
N GLU A 151 -6.72 -7.26 -19.27
CA GLU A 151 -8.07 -7.14 -18.72
C GLU A 151 -8.11 -6.33 -17.40
N MET A 152 -7.01 -6.34 -16.63
CA MET A 152 -6.84 -5.61 -15.36
C MET A 152 -6.05 -4.31 -15.54
N SER A 153 -5.55 -4.05 -16.76
CA SER A 153 -4.70 -2.91 -17.11
C SER A 153 -5.40 -1.99 -18.11
N SER A 154 -6.67 -1.69 -17.86
CA SER A 154 -7.48 -0.89 -18.78
C SER A 154 -7.32 0.62 -18.51
N ASN A 155 -7.79 1.44 -19.47
CA ASN A 155 -7.98 2.87 -19.28
C ASN A 155 -9.42 3.21 -18.88
N ASN A 156 -10.21 2.19 -18.51
CA ASN A 156 -11.59 2.33 -18.08
C ASN A 156 -11.70 2.14 -16.58
N ARG A 157 -11.88 3.23 -15.85
CA ARG A 157 -11.99 3.21 -14.38
C ARG A 157 -13.05 2.24 -13.86
N GLN A 158 -14.16 2.06 -14.54
CA GLN A 158 -15.22 1.17 -14.08
C GLN A 158 -14.80 -0.30 -14.22
N GLN A 159 -14.08 -0.63 -15.27
CA GLN A 159 -13.48 -1.95 -15.47
C GLN A 159 -12.38 -2.21 -14.42
N ASP A 160 -11.49 -1.25 -14.19
CA ASP A 160 -10.45 -1.38 -13.17
C ASP A 160 -11.03 -1.60 -11.77
N LEU A 161 -12.09 -0.87 -11.43
CA LEU A 161 -12.79 -1.06 -10.14
C LEU A 161 -13.47 -2.44 -10.04
N SER A 162 -13.96 -3.01 -11.14
CA SER A 162 -14.56 -4.35 -11.12
C SER A 162 -13.53 -5.48 -10.91
N HIS A 163 -12.25 -5.23 -11.21
CA HIS A 163 -11.14 -6.16 -10.99
C HIS A 163 -10.25 -5.76 -9.81
N PHE A 164 -10.70 -4.83 -8.97
CA PHE A 164 -9.87 -4.29 -7.90
C PHE A 164 -9.33 -5.37 -6.96
N ASP A 165 -10.20 -6.26 -6.48
CA ASP A 165 -9.83 -7.32 -5.51
C ASP A 165 -8.79 -8.27 -6.08
N GLU A 166 -8.99 -8.70 -7.33
CA GLU A 166 -8.08 -9.59 -8.05
C GLU A 166 -6.74 -8.90 -8.31
N THR A 167 -6.77 -7.64 -8.76
CA THR A 167 -5.56 -6.87 -9.06
C THR A 167 -4.77 -6.55 -7.79
N ALA A 168 -5.43 -6.19 -6.70
CA ALA A 168 -4.77 -5.92 -5.42
C ALA A 168 -4.10 -7.19 -4.86
N ALA A 169 -4.82 -8.31 -4.83
CA ALA A 169 -4.25 -9.59 -4.39
C ALA A 169 -3.09 -10.04 -5.28
N LEU A 170 -3.21 -9.84 -6.59
CA LEU A 170 -2.16 -10.13 -7.56
C LEU A 170 -0.91 -9.27 -7.28
N LEU A 171 -1.05 -7.97 -7.10
CA LEU A 171 0.08 -7.08 -6.82
C LEU A 171 0.75 -7.42 -5.49
N ILE A 172 -0.01 -7.61 -4.41
CA ILE A 172 0.53 -8.04 -3.11
C ILE A 172 1.35 -9.32 -3.28
N SER A 173 0.84 -10.28 -4.03
CA SER A 173 1.51 -11.55 -4.27
C SER A 173 2.77 -11.41 -5.14
N LYS A 174 2.70 -10.67 -6.24
CA LYS A 174 3.81 -10.50 -7.20
C LYS A 174 4.97 -9.69 -6.63
N VAL A 175 4.71 -8.66 -5.81
CA VAL A 175 5.75 -7.89 -5.12
C VAL A 175 6.70 -8.83 -4.38
N ARG A 176 6.15 -9.76 -3.62
CA ARG A 176 6.88 -10.78 -2.87
C ARG A 176 7.79 -11.61 -3.79
N THR A 177 7.22 -12.17 -4.87
CA THR A 177 7.94 -13.01 -5.81
C THR A 177 9.04 -12.24 -6.55
N ILE A 178 8.73 -11.04 -7.05
CA ILE A 178 9.68 -10.18 -7.75
C ILE A 178 10.84 -9.78 -6.83
N ALA A 179 10.55 -9.46 -5.56
CA ALA A 179 11.58 -9.11 -4.58
C ALA A 179 12.54 -10.30 -4.32
N ALA A 180 11.99 -11.52 -4.13
CA ALA A 180 12.78 -12.73 -3.96
C ALA A 180 13.64 -13.04 -5.19
N MET A 181 13.07 -12.95 -6.39
CA MET A 181 13.81 -13.15 -7.65
C MET A 181 14.90 -12.09 -7.84
N THR A 182 14.61 -10.83 -7.48
CA THR A 182 15.60 -9.74 -7.53
C THR A 182 16.80 -10.05 -6.64
N TYR A 183 16.56 -10.53 -5.42
CA TYR A 183 17.63 -10.96 -4.52
C TYR A 183 18.47 -12.07 -5.16
N ARG A 184 17.83 -13.13 -5.66
CA ARG A 184 18.53 -14.29 -6.26
C ARG A 184 19.33 -13.89 -7.49
N MET A 185 18.78 -13.06 -8.35
CA MET A 185 19.50 -12.48 -9.50
C MET A 185 20.76 -11.76 -9.07
N LYS A 186 20.67 -10.88 -8.07
CA LYS A 186 21.83 -10.15 -7.56
C LYS A 186 22.89 -11.05 -6.91
N MET A 187 22.48 -12.18 -6.35
CA MET A 187 23.37 -13.18 -5.77
C MET A 187 23.90 -14.21 -6.79
N GLY A 188 23.47 -14.12 -8.05
CA GLY A 188 23.84 -15.09 -9.10
C GLY A 188 23.25 -16.49 -8.87
N LEU A 189 22.12 -16.58 -8.17
CA LEU A 189 21.43 -17.82 -7.84
C LEU A 189 20.28 -18.10 -8.80
N PRO A 190 19.93 -19.38 -9.08
CA PRO A 190 18.76 -19.73 -9.88
C PRO A 190 17.48 -19.30 -9.18
N PHE A 191 16.45 -18.93 -9.95
CA PHE A 191 15.15 -18.60 -9.40
C PHE A 191 14.47 -19.82 -8.78
N VAL A 192 13.77 -19.60 -7.65
CA VAL A 192 12.96 -20.61 -6.97
C VAL A 192 11.49 -20.26 -7.17
N LEU A 193 10.70 -21.26 -7.53
CA LEU A 193 9.26 -21.09 -7.75
C LEU A 193 8.50 -20.97 -6.42
N PRO A 194 7.39 -20.22 -6.40
CA PRO A 194 6.53 -20.15 -5.22
C PRO A 194 5.99 -21.51 -4.80
N ASN A 195 5.82 -21.71 -3.50
CA ASN A 195 5.21 -22.87 -2.88
C ASN A 195 3.90 -22.48 -2.18
N ASN A 196 2.77 -22.72 -2.81
CA ASN A 196 1.44 -22.35 -2.31
C ASN A 196 1.00 -23.07 -1.02
N GLN A 197 1.81 -24.00 -0.48
CA GLN A 197 1.56 -24.69 0.79
C GLN A 197 2.11 -23.87 1.99
N LEU A 198 2.93 -22.88 1.73
CA LEU A 198 3.53 -22.04 2.74
C LEU A 198 2.69 -20.77 2.99
N SER A 199 2.89 -20.17 4.18
CA SER A 199 2.35 -18.85 4.47
C SER A 199 2.93 -17.79 3.52
N TYR A 200 2.36 -16.59 3.48
CA TYR A 200 2.82 -15.50 2.64
C TYR A 200 4.32 -15.19 2.85
N THR A 201 4.74 -15.06 4.08
CA THR A 201 6.13 -14.76 4.46
C THR A 201 7.02 -16.01 4.41
N GLY A 202 6.48 -17.17 4.73
CA GLY A 202 7.20 -18.44 4.60
C GLY A 202 7.57 -18.73 3.14
N ASP A 203 6.66 -18.48 2.20
CA ASP A 203 6.94 -18.63 0.77
C ASP A 203 7.96 -17.59 0.27
N PHE A 204 7.92 -16.36 0.78
CA PHE A 204 8.96 -15.37 0.47
C PHE A 204 10.35 -15.83 0.90
N LEU A 205 10.49 -16.31 2.14
CA LEU A 205 11.75 -16.82 2.65
C LEU A 205 12.20 -18.07 1.89
N HIS A 206 11.25 -18.95 1.54
CA HIS A 206 11.51 -20.10 0.67
C HIS A 206 12.09 -19.66 -0.68
N MET A 207 11.44 -18.74 -1.37
CA MET A 207 11.93 -18.26 -2.66
C MET A 207 13.28 -17.56 -2.58
N MET A 208 13.57 -16.81 -1.51
CA MET A 208 14.86 -16.14 -1.34
C MET A 208 15.99 -17.09 -0.99
N PHE A 209 15.78 -17.99 -0.02
CA PHE A 209 16.83 -18.67 0.72
C PHE A 209 16.83 -20.19 0.58
N SER A 210 15.91 -20.81 -0.21
CA SER A 210 15.99 -22.25 -0.51
C SER A 210 17.39 -22.65 -0.91
N GLU A 211 17.87 -23.74 -0.38
CA GLU A 211 19.17 -24.38 -0.63
C GLU A 211 20.35 -23.85 0.23
N SER A 212 20.21 -22.74 0.97
CA SER A 212 21.41 -22.17 1.53
C SER A 212 21.52 -22.17 3.05
N TYR A 213 20.46 -21.87 3.84
CA TYR A 213 20.76 -21.42 5.20
C TYR A 213 19.72 -21.67 6.29
N LEU A 214 18.52 -22.15 5.99
CA LEU A 214 17.51 -22.32 7.04
C LEU A 214 17.04 -23.78 7.13
N ASN A 215 17.26 -24.41 8.29
CA ASN A 215 16.55 -25.61 8.64
C ASN A 215 15.05 -25.30 8.77
N LEU A 216 14.19 -26.28 8.48
CA LEU A 216 12.72 -26.07 8.54
C LEU A 216 12.23 -25.56 9.91
N GLU A 217 12.92 -25.90 10.98
CA GLU A 217 12.60 -25.44 12.34
C GLU A 217 12.91 -23.94 12.55
N ASP A 218 13.93 -23.40 11.89
CA ASP A 218 14.30 -21.98 11.97
C ASP A 218 13.39 -21.12 11.08
N GLN A 219 12.72 -21.70 10.09
CA GLN A 219 11.86 -20.97 9.15
C GLN A 219 10.58 -20.45 9.79
N SER A 220 10.02 -21.13 10.80
CA SER A 220 8.77 -20.69 11.43
C SER A 220 8.95 -19.37 12.17
N GLY A 221 9.97 -19.25 13.02
CA GLY A 221 10.25 -18.01 13.75
C GLY A 221 10.62 -16.85 12.84
N ALA A 222 11.38 -17.08 11.77
CA ALA A 222 11.72 -16.07 10.79
C ALA A 222 10.49 -15.62 9.98
N SER A 223 9.61 -16.55 9.63
CA SER A 223 8.36 -16.26 8.92
C SER A 223 7.41 -15.42 9.77
N GLU A 224 7.25 -15.77 11.05
CA GLU A 224 6.42 -15.03 12.01
C GLU A 224 6.97 -13.62 12.26
N ALA A 225 8.28 -13.49 12.44
CA ALA A 225 8.93 -12.20 12.63
C ALA A 225 8.77 -11.29 11.39
N LEU A 226 8.89 -11.86 10.19
CA LEU A 226 8.67 -11.11 8.95
C LEU A 226 7.21 -10.72 8.77
N ASP A 227 6.26 -11.57 9.12
CA ASP A 227 4.82 -11.27 9.07
C ASP A 227 4.48 -10.10 9.97
N LEU A 228 4.96 -10.13 11.21
CA LEU A 228 4.82 -9.02 12.16
C LEU A 228 5.48 -7.75 11.63
N PHE A 229 6.68 -7.85 11.05
CA PHE A 229 7.37 -6.70 10.47
C PHE A 229 6.55 -6.06 9.33
N LEU A 230 6.00 -6.86 8.43
CA LEU A 230 5.14 -6.36 7.34
C LEU A 230 3.83 -5.77 7.86
N LEU A 231 3.23 -6.39 8.88
CA LEU A 231 2.04 -5.89 9.54
C LEU A 231 2.27 -4.48 10.12
N LEU A 232 3.37 -4.30 10.85
CA LEU A 232 3.74 -3.02 11.46
C LEU A 232 4.03 -1.91 10.42
N HIS A 233 4.28 -2.29 9.17
CA HIS A 233 4.57 -1.39 8.06
C HIS A 233 3.45 -1.36 6.99
N ALA A 234 2.27 -1.89 7.30
CA ALA A 234 1.20 -2.06 6.32
C ALA A 234 0.71 -0.73 5.72
N ASP A 235 0.62 0.32 6.53
CA ASP A 235 0.27 1.67 6.08
C ASP A 235 0.87 2.73 7.00
N HIS A 236 1.27 3.86 6.44
CA HIS A 236 1.81 5.01 7.16
C HIS A 236 1.10 6.29 6.72
N GLU A 237 -0.24 6.30 6.83
CA GLU A 237 -1.14 7.41 6.44
C GLU A 237 -0.88 7.95 5.01
N GLN A 238 -0.98 9.27 4.82
CA GLN A 238 -0.72 9.94 3.54
C GLN A 238 0.78 10.21 3.32
N ASN A 239 1.60 9.18 3.43
CA ASN A 239 3.03 9.23 3.16
C ASN A 239 3.33 9.52 1.67
N CYS A 240 4.61 9.65 1.33
CA CYS A 240 5.06 9.94 -0.03
C CYS A 240 4.53 8.90 -1.05
N SER A 241 4.58 7.61 -0.73
CA SER A 241 4.12 6.54 -1.63
C SER A 241 2.62 6.60 -1.86
N THR A 242 1.81 6.67 -0.81
CA THR A 242 0.35 6.78 -0.89
C THR A 242 -0.07 8.04 -1.65
N SER A 243 0.57 9.18 -1.37
CA SER A 243 0.30 10.44 -2.06
C SER A 243 0.67 10.37 -3.54
N THR A 244 1.78 9.71 -3.89
CA THR A 244 2.22 9.51 -5.28
C THR A 244 1.23 8.62 -6.04
N VAL A 245 0.84 7.48 -5.48
CA VAL A 245 -0.17 6.58 -6.10
C VAL A 245 -1.47 7.35 -6.36
N ARG A 246 -1.97 8.12 -5.39
CA ARG A 246 -3.16 8.95 -5.57
C ARG A 246 -3.00 9.99 -6.68
N MET A 247 -1.83 10.65 -6.75
CA MET A 247 -1.54 11.66 -7.77
C MET A 247 -1.53 11.03 -9.16
N VAL A 248 -0.82 9.91 -9.34
CA VAL A 248 -0.73 9.19 -10.63
C VAL A 248 -2.10 8.65 -11.03
N ALA A 249 -2.82 8.01 -10.12
CA ALA A 249 -4.17 7.50 -10.36
C ALA A 249 -5.18 8.62 -10.71
N SER A 250 -5.00 9.84 -10.21
CA SER A 250 -5.85 10.98 -10.57
C SER A 250 -5.76 11.35 -12.05
N GLY A 251 -4.65 11.02 -12.71
CA GLY A 251 -4.45 11.15 -14.15
C GLY A 251 -5.09 10.05 -14.99
N GLY A 252 -5.76 9.07 -14.35
CA GLY A 252 -6.40 7.94 -15.04
C GLY A 252 -5.51 6.71 -15.21
N ALA A 253 -4.36 6.64 -14.51
CA ALA A 253 -3.52 5.45 -14.50
C ALA A 253 -4.21 4.30 -13.75
N ASN A 254 -3.97 3.07 -14.22
CA ASN A 254 -4.40 1.84 -13.53
C ASN A 254 -3.45 1.48 -12.37
N LEU A 255 -3.76 0.44 -11.61
CA LEU A 255 -2.98 0.02 -10.45
C LEU A 255 -1.54 -0.40 -10.76
N PHE A 256 -1.27 -0.96 -11.95
CA PHE A 256 0.10 -1.36 -12.33
C PHE A 256 1.01 -0.17 -12.64
N ALA A 257 0.41 0.94 -13.08
CA ALA A 257 1.12 2.15 -13.47
C ALA A 257 1.17 3.21 -12.35
N SER A 258 0.38 3.03 -11.30
CA SER A 258 0.31 3.91 -10.14
C SER A 258 1.22 3.45 -9.03
#